data_2c6ee23dbdcb380fa0bab9a8e0006b35
#
_entry.id   2c6ee23dbdcb380fa0bab9a8e0006b35
#
_cell.length_a   1.000
_cell.length_b   1.000
_cell.length_c   1.000
_cell.angle_alpha   90.00
_cell.angle_beta   90.00
_cell.angle_gamma   90.00
#
_symmetry.space_group_name_H-M   'P 1'
#
loop_
_entity.id
_entity.type
_entity.pdbx_description
1 polymer ?
#
loop_
_entity_poly.entity_id
_entity_poly.type
_entity_poly.pdbx_seq_one_letter_code
_entity_poly.pdbx_strand_id
1 'polypeptide(L)'
;IENLQNFYRKYYQPDNAVLLVAGKFEAASTLALIQQVFGAIPKPNRVLEPTYTQDPAQDGMREVNVKRTGDVQLTAVLYHTAAGSHVDSAAMAALSEVLGGTPNGRLHKNMVEKKLAVNVSPWNFDLAERGYVMFMAELNKTQNLAEARKVLLEELEGLQKKPVTEEELKRAKASLLSDIDKTINDPQKLAVQLSESIANGDWRLFFLQRDRIENLKLADLQSVAANYFKESNRTLGQFIPTATPDRSKLPDAVDVAKLVADYKGKAAASEGEVFDI
;
A
#
# COMPACT_ATOMS: atom_id res chain seq x y z
N ILE A 1 1.33 -14.38 22.27
CA ILE A 1 0.17 -13.73 22.96
C ILE A 1 0.67 -12.48 23.68
N GLU A 2 1.73 -12.55 24.47
CA GLU A 2 2.25 -11.44 25.28
C GLU A 2 2.58 -10.19 24.43
N ASN A 3 3.28 -10.33 23.32
CA ASN A 3 3.60 -9.23 22.41
C ASN A 3 2.33 -8.54 21.87
N LEU A 4 1.27 -9.31 21.57
CA LEU A 4 0.00 -8.77 21.12
C LEU A 4 -0.71 -7.99 22.24
N GLN A 5 -0.68 -8.52 23.48
CA GLN A 5 -1.25 -7.83 24.63
C GLN A 5 -0.50 -6.52 24.93
N ASN A 6 0.83 -6.52 24.83
CA ASN A 6 1.65 -5.32 25.01
C ASN A 6 1.36 -4.25 23.94
N PHE A 7 1.22 -4.68 22.68
CA PHE A 7 0.79 -3.80 21.60
C PHE A 7 -0.60 -3.19 21.89
N TYR A 8 -1.57 -4.02 22.27
CA TYR A 8 -2.91 -3.57 22.61
C TYR A 8 -2.91 -2.56 23.76
N ARG A 9 -2.24 -2.88 24.87
CA ARG A 9 -2.11 -1.98 26.04
C ARG A 9 -1.40 -0.67 25.67
N LYS A 10 -0.46 -0.70 24.73
CA LYS A 10 0.27 0.48 24.30
C LYS A 10 -0.56 1.39 23.40
N TYR A 11 -1.31 0.85 22.45
CA TYR A 11 -1.94 1.67 21.39
C TYR A 11 -3.44 1.85 21.52
N TYR A 12 -4.16 0.93 22.16
CA TYR A 12 -5.61 0.99 22.34
C TYR A 12 -5.99 1.66 23.66
N GLN A 13 -5.76 2.97 23.74
CA GLN A 13 -6.02 3.78 24.93
C GLN A 13 -6.78 5.06 24.54
N PRO A 14 -7.51 5.72 25.47
CA PRO A 14 -8.30 6.92 25.17
C PRO A 14 -7.51 8.10 24.60
N ASP A 15 -6.21 8.19 24.88
CA ASP A 15 -5.31 9.22 24.35
C ASP A 15 -4.96 9.00 22.87
N ASN A 16 -5.25 7.82 22.33
CA ASN A 16 -4.94 7.41 20.95
C ASN A 16 -6.19 6.87 20.23
N ALA A 17 -7.39 7.23 20.67
CA ALA A 17 -8.63 6.76 20.08
C ALA A 17 -9.55 7.94 19.73
N VAL A 18 -10.25 7.83 18.62
CA VAL A 18 -11.29 8.77 18.19
C VAL A 18 -12.58 7.99 18.04
N LEU A 19 -13.64 8.44 18.74
CA LEU A 19 -14.97 7.91 18.57
C LEU A 19 -15.73 8.76 17.55
N LEU A 20 -16.18 8.14 16.47
CA LEU A 20 -16.98 8.78 15.45
C LEU A 20 -18.40 8.21 15.48
N VAL A 21 -19.39 9.08 15.55
CA VAL A 21 -20.81 8.72 15.54
C VAL A 21 -21.46 9.38 14.32
N ALA A 22 -22.04 8.59 13.45
CA ALA A 22 -22.70 9.07 12.25
C ALA A 22 -24.11 8.48 12.10
N GLY A 23 -25.02 9.24 11.54
CA GLY A 23 -26.42 8.85 11.33
C GLY A 23 -27.39 9.88 11.86
N LYS A 24 -28.64 9.48 12.03
CA LYS A 24 -29.68 10.34 12.61
C LYS A 24 -29.70 10.14 14.13
N PHE A 25 -29.25 11.12 14.88
CA PHE A 25 -29.25 11.09 16.35
C PHE A 25 -29.54 12.47 16.92
N GLU A 26 -29.92 12.52 18.21
CA GLU A 26 -30.04 13.75 18.96
C GLU A 26 -28.69 14.00 19.69
N ALA A 27 -28.08 15.16 19.41
CA ALA A 27 -26.70 15.43 19.82
C ALA A 27 -26.51 15.45 21.35
N ALA A 28 -27.44 16.09 22.10
CA ALA A 28 -27.29 16.26 23.54
C ALA A 28 -27.38 14.92 24.29
N SER A 29 -28.37 14.08 23.95
CA SER A 29 -28.55 12.77 24.59
C SER A 29 -27.42 11.79 24.19
N THR A 30 -26.95 11.86 22.95
CA THR A 30 -25.85 11.04 22.48
C THR A 30 -24.53 11.40 23.19
N LEU A 31 -24.23 12.70 23.34
CA LEU A 31 -23.06 13.16 24.10
C LEU A 31 -23.15 12.76 25.58
N ALA A 32 -24.31 12.87 26.20
CA ALA A 32 -24.52 12.42 27.59
C ALA A 32 -24.26 10.92 27.73
N LEU A 33 -24.72 10.10 26.78
CA LEU A 33 -24.47 8.66 26.75
C LEU A 33 -22.98 8.35 26.56
N ILE A 34 -22.32 9.04 25.64
CA ILE A 34 -20.85 8.89 25.41
C ILE A 34 -20.09 9.22 26.70
N GLN A 35 -20.44 10.32 27.36
CA GLN A 35 -19.82 10.71 28.62
C GLN A 35 -20.05 9.67 29.72
N GLN A 36 -21.28 9.14 29.82
CA GLN A 36 -21.62 8.09 30.78
C GLN A 36 -20.81 6.81 30.56
N VAL A 37 -20.66 6.37 29.29
CA VAL A 37 -20.03 5.08 28.96
C VAL A 37 -18.50 5.18 28.93
N PHE A 38 -17.98 6.24 28.34
CA PHE A 38 -16.53 6.38 28.09
C PHE A 38 -15.83 7.37 29.01
N GLY A 39 -16.58 8.32 29.61
CA GLY A 39 -15.99 9.39 30.44
C GLY A 39 -15.32 8.91 31.72
N ALA A 40 -15.65 7.71 32.19
CA ALA A 40 -15.02 7.10 33.36
C ALA A 40 -13.66 6.44 33.04
N ILE A 41 -13.31 6.26 31.76
CA ILE A 41 -12.04 5.63 31.36
C ILE A 41 -10.92 6.66 31.54
N PRO A 42 -9.93 6.40 32.42
CA PRO A 42 -8.88 7.38 32.70
C PRO A 42 -7.95 7.53 31.50
N LYS A 43 -7.56 8.77 31.21
CA LYS A 43 -6.47 9.02 30.26
C LYS A 43 -5.16 8.49 30.84
N PRO A 44 -4.39 7.67 30.12
CA PRO A 44 -3.13 7.15 30.61
C PRO A 44 -2.11 8.28 30.79
N ASN A 45 -1.29 8.17 31.84
CA ASN A 45 -0.19 9.11 32.08
C ASN A 45 1.06 8.67 31.29
N ARG A 46 1.04 8.94 29.98
CA ARG A 46 2.14 8.60 29.06
C ARG A 46 2.18 9.56 27.88
N VAL A 47 3.30 9.57 27.20
CA VAL A 47 3.44 10.15 25.84
C VAL A 47 3.70 9.00 24.89
N LEU A 48 2.88 8.89 23.84
CA LEU A 48 3.19 7.96 22.74
C LEU A 48 4.35 8.57 21.95
N GLU A 49 5.45 7.85 21.93
CA GLU A 49 6.57 8.22 21.08
C GLU A 49 6.19 8.10 19.61
N PRO A 50 6.58 9.08 18.77
CA PRO A 50 6.36 9.00 17.34
C PRO A 50 7.14 7.81 16.76
N THR A 51 6.63 7.23 15.68
CA THR A 51 7.35 6.22 14.91
C THR A 51 8.61 6.83 14.33
N TYR A 52 9.77 6.27 14.63
CA TYR A 52 11.06 6.77 14.16
C TYR A 52 11.61 5.97 12.96
N THR A 53 11.02 4.80 12.68
CA THR A 53 11.39 3.99 11.53
C THR A 53 10.74 4.54 10.27
N GLN A 54 11.56 4.87 9.27
CA GLN A 54 11.11 5.28 7.96
C GLN A 54 11.66 4.33 6.91
N ASP A 55 10.85 3.97 5.93
CA ASP A 55 11.32 3.20 4.79
C ASP A 55 12.39 4.00 4.04
N PRO A 56 13.55 3.39 3.74
CA PRO A 56 14.56 4.03 2.93
C PRO A 56 14.01 4.34 1.54
N ALA A 57 14.56 5.36 0.90
CA ALA A 57 14.25 5.62 -0.50
C ALA A 57 14.66 4.40 -1.34
N GLN A 58 13.77 3.99 -2.24
CA GLN A 58 14.09 2.93 -3.19
C GLN A 58 14.96 3.51 -4.31
N ASP A 59 16.10 2.89 -4.58
CA ASP A 59 17.11 3.31 -5.56
C ASP A 59 17.29 2.34 -6.72
N GLY A 60 16.47 1.29 -6.78
CA GLY A 60 16.48 0.30 -7.86
C GLY A 60 15.22 -0.54 -7.90
N MET A 61 14.91 -1.10 -9.07
CA MET A 61 13.77 -1.99 -9.25
C MET A 61 13.89 -3.23 -8.36
N ARG A 62 12.74 -3.62 -7.77
CA ARG A 62 12.58 -4.91 -7.07
C ARG A 62 11.65 -5.81 -7.87
N GLU A 63 11.95 -7.09 -7.92
CA GLU A 63 11.10 -8.08 -8.59
C GLU A 63 10.85 -9.29 -7.68
N VAL A 64 9.57 -9.68 -7.57
CA VAL A 64 9.14 -10.83 -6.76
C VAL A 64 8.30 -11.75 -7.62
N ASN A 65 8.76 -12.99 -7.77
CA ASN A 65 8.05 -14.04 -8.50
C ASN A 65 7.59 -15.13 -7.53
N VAL A 66 6.27 -15.30 -7.39
CA VAL A 66 5.67 -16.31 -6.52
C VAL A 66 5.09 -17.44 -7.36
N LYS A 67 5.62 -18.65 -7.19
CA LYS A 67 5.12 -19.87 -7.85
C LYS A 67 4.42 -20.74 -6.82
N ARG A 68 3.08 -20.85 -6.93
CA ARG A 68 2.25 -21.62 -6.01
C ARG A 68 1.05 -22.23 -6.73
N THR A 69 0.39 -23.18 -6.09
CA THR A 69 -0.89 -23.71 -6.58
C THR A 69 -1.91 -22.58 -6.64
N GLY A 70 -2.63 -22.47 -7.75
CA GLY A 70 -3.63 -21.43 -7.97
C GLY A 70 -4.27 -21.56 -9.35
N ASP A 71 -5.29 -20.75 -9.61
CA ASP A 71 -6.10 -20.81 -10.84
C ASP A 71 -5.97 -19.60 -11.75
N VAL A 72 -5.34 -18.54 -11.27
CA VAL A 72 -5.12 -17.28 -11.99
C VAL A 72 -3.65 -16.93 -12.03
N GLN A 73 -3.25 -16.13 -13.01
CA GLN A 73 -1.97 -15.44 -13.05
C GLN A 73 -2.17 -13.99 -12.61
N LEU A 74 -1.19 -13.42 -11.90
CA LEU A 74 -1.21 -12.00 -11.55
C LEU A 74 0.10 -11.34 -11.97
N THR A 75 0.02 -10.11 -12.46
CA THR A 75 1.15 -9.18 -12.53
C THR A 75 0.74 -7.89 -11.86
N ALA A 76 1.57 -7.42 -10.93
CA ALA A 76 1.31 -6.19 -10.18
C ALA A 76 2.56 -5.31 -10.19
N VAL A 77 2.34 -4.00 -10.27
CA VAL A 77 3.40 -3.00 -10.20
C VAL A 77 3.05 -2.04 -9.08
N LEU A 78 3.99 -1.83 -8.18
CA LEU A 78 3.86 -0.93 -7.04
C LEU A 78 4.91 0.16 -7.12
N TYR A 79 4.52 1.40 -6.82
CA TYR A 79 5.40 2.56 -6.66
C TYR A 79 5.15 3.20 -5.30
N HIS A 80 6.22 3.57 -4.60
CA HIS A 80 6.09 4.38 -3.40
C HIS A 80 5.57 5.78 -3.75
N THR A 81 4.74 6.34 -2.88
CA THR A 81 4.13 7.67 -3.03
C THR A 81 4.34 8.51 -1.78
N ALA A 82 4.00 9.78 -1.86
CA ALA A 82 3.94 10.65 -0.69
C ALA A 82 2.85 10.19 0.30
N ALA A 83 2.85 10.76 1.50
CA ALA A 83 1.80 10.56 2.49
C ALA A 83 0.43 11.01 1.95
N GLY A 84 -0.67 10.42 2.43
CA GLY A 84 -2.03 10.76 2.02
C GLY A 84 -2.41 12.22 2.28
N SER A 85 -1.78 12.88 3.25
CA SER A 85 -1.96 14.31 3.52
C SER A 85 -1.22 15.24 2.55
N HIS A 86 -0.26 14.72 1.77
CA HIS A 86 0.53 15.49 0.80
C HIS A 86 -0.34 16.03 -0.35
N VAL A 87 0.10 17.15 -0.95
CA VAL A 87 -0.62 17.76 -2.08
C VAL A 87 -0.70 16.85 -3.30
N ASP A 88 0.29 15.99 -3.51
CA ASP A 88 0.36 15.04 -4.63
C ASP A 88 -0.70 13.94 -4.57
N SER A 89 -1.33 13.67 -3.40
CA SER A 89 -2.29 12.57 -3.27
C SER A 89 -3.53 12.77 -4.16
N ALA A 90 -3.99 14.01 -4.33
CA ALA A 90 -5.11 14.33 -5.23
C ALA A 90 -4.76 14.05 -6.71
N ALA A 91 -3.57 14.44 -7.13
CA ALA A 91 -3.10 14.17 -8.49
C ALA A 91 -2.83 12.67 -8.70
N MET A 92 -2.35 11.95 -7.70
CA MET A 92 -2.19 10.50 -7.75
C MET A 92 -3.54 9.78 -7.87
N ALA A 93 -4.55 10.19 -7.11
CA ALA A 93 -5.91 9.65 -7.23
C ALA A 93 -6.49 9.85 -8.64
N ALA A 94 -6.35 11.06 -9.20
CA ALA A 94 -6.82 11.35 -10.56
C ALA A 94 -6.02 10.57 -11.61
N LEU A 95 -4.71 10.41 -11.45
CA LEU A 95 -3.88 9.62 -12.35
C LEU A 95 -4.24 8.14 -12.28
N SER A 96 -4.52 7.61 -11.11
CA SER A 96 -4.99 6.23 -10.92
C SER A 96 -6.33 5.99 -11.62
N GLU A 97 -7.24 6.96 -11.56
CA GLU A 97 -8.53 6.91 -12.26
C GLU A 97 -8.35 6.96 -13.80
N VAL A 98 -7.48 7.82 -14.31
CA VAL A 98 -7.14 7.88 -15.74
C VAL A 98 -6.55 6.57 -16.24
N LEU A 99 -5.70 5.95 -15.45
CA LEU A 99 -5.01 4.71 -15.83
C LEU A 99 -5.89 3.47 -15.65
N GLY A 100 -6.49 3.31 -14.47
CA GLY A 100 -7.16 2.08 -14.05
C GLY A 100 -8.67 2.15 -13.89
N GLY A 101 -9.29 3.34 -14.04
CA GLY A 101 -10.74 3.51 -13.90
C GLY A 101 -11.54 2.69 -14.92
N THR A 102 -12.53 1.95 -14.46
CA THR A 102 -13.34 1.10 -15.32
C THR A 102 -14.65 1.80 -15.69
N PRO A 103 -15.07 1.76 -16.98
CA PRO A 103 -14.46 1.10 -18.15
C PRO A 103 -13.49 1.98 -18.96
N ASN A 104 -13.28 3.22 -18.58
CA ASN A 104 -12.68 4.25 -19.43
C ASN A 104 -11.17 4.40 -19.29
N GLY A 105 -10.54 3.77 -18.28
CA GLY A 105 -9.11 3.84 -18.02
C GLY A 105 -8.26 3.23 -19.13
N ARG A 106 -7.05 3.75 -19.28
CA ARG A 106 -6.11 3.31 -20.33
C ARG A 106 -5.78 1.82 -20.22
N LEU A 107 -5.58 1.32 -18.98
CA LEU A 107 -5.28 -0.09 -18.74
C LEU A 107 -6.48 -0.98 -19.06
N HIS A 108 -7.72 -0.55 -18.74
CA HIS A 108 -8.91 -1.31 -19.13
C HIS A 108 -8.98 -1.46 -20.64
N LYS A 109 -8.84 -0.37 -21.40
CA LYS A 109 -8.87 -0.37 -22.87
C LYS A 109 -7.75 -1.19 -23.51
N ASN A 110 -6.52 -1.07 -22.94
CA ASN A 110 -5.36 -1.70 -23.56
C ASN A 110 -5.09 -3.13 -23.08
N MET A 111 -5.69 -3.55 -21.97
CA MET A 111 -5.48 -4.90 -21.44
C MET A 111 -6.77 -5.72 -21.42
N VAL A 112 -7.88 -5.20 -20.89
CA VAL A 112 -9.13 -5.96 -20.74
C VAL A 112 -9.87 -6.07 -22.07
N GLU A 113 -10.14 -4.97 -22.76
CA GLU A 113 -10.81 -4.98 -24.08
C GLU A 113 -10.00 -5.75 -25.11
N LYS A 114 -8.67 -5.73 -25.03
CA LYS A 114 -7.77 -6.50 -25.91
C LYS A 114 -7.54 -7.93 -25.43
N LYS A 115 -8.24 -8.38 -24.38
CA LYS A 115 -8.17 -9.75 -23.85
C LYS A 115 -6.78 -10.18 -23.36
N LEU A 116 -5.93 -9.23 -23.01
CA LEU A 116 -4.63 -9.50 -22.39
C LEU A 116 -4.76 -9.76 -20.88
N ALA A 117 -5.78 -9.23 -20.26
CA ALA A 117 -6.14 -9.47 -18.86
C ALA A 117 -7.65 -9.68 -18.71
N VAL A 118 -8.06 -10.30 -17.61
CA VAL A 118 -9.46 -10.42 -17.22
C VAL A 118 -9.94 -9.16 -16.52
N ASN A 119 -9.07 -8.61 -15.68
CA ASN A 119 -9.32 -7.41 -14.90
C ASN A 119 -8.04 -6.64 -14.66
N VAL A 120 -8.16 -5.33 -14.47
CA VAL A 120 -7.08 -4.46 -13.99
C VAL A 120 -7.64 -3.56 -12.90
N SER A 121 -6.97 -3.50 -11.76
CA SER A 121 -7.40 -2.71 -10.61
C SER A 121 -6.27 -1.81 -10.12
N PRO A 122 -6.51 -0.50 -10.00
CA PRO A 122 -5.65 0.42 -9.28
C PRO A 122 -5.97 0.38 -7.78
N TRP A 123 -4.95 0.53 -6.95
CA TRP A 123 -5.07 0.60 -5.49
C TRP A 123 -4.17 1.71 -4.97
N ASN A 124 -4.76 2.74 -4.38
CA ASN A 124 -4.04 3.79 -3.68
C ASN A 124 -4.05 3.49 -2.18
N PHE A 125 -2.88 3.43 -1.59
CA PHE A 125 -2.71 3.26 -0.16
C PHE A 125 -2.16 4.57 0.41
N ASP A 126 -3.09 5.48 0.70
CA ASP A 126 -2.83 6.77 1.31
C ASP A 126 -2.65 6.56 2.82
N LEU A 127 -1.42 6.58 3.28
CA LEU A 127 -1.06 6.35 4.67
C LEU A 127 -0.69 7.67 5.36
N ALA A 128 -0.65 7.67 6.70
CA ALA A 128 -0.20 8.82 7.49
C ALA A 128 1.25 9.21 7.16
N GLU A 129 2.09 8.22 6.88
CA GLU A 129 3.44 8.37 6.34
C GLU A 129 3.44 8.14 4.83
N ARG A 130 4.60 7.79 4.25
CA ARG A 130 4.70 7.47 2.82
C ARG A 130 3.82 6.27 2.49
N GLY A 131 3.03 6.42 1.43
CA GLY A 131 2.15 5.38 0.93
C GLY A 131 2.70 4.69 -0.31
N TYR A 132 1.81 4.03 -1.03
CA TYR A 132 2.13 3.44 -2.32
C TYR A 132 0.89 3.34 -3.20
N VAL A 133 1.11 3.32 -4.51
CA VAL A 133 0.09 2.98 -5.50
C VAL A 133 0.45 1.66 -6.14
N MET A 134 -0.55 0.80 -6.33
CA MET A 134 -0.40 -0.49 -6.98
C MET A 134 -1.38 -0.63 -8.14
N PHE A 135 -0.90 -1.13 -9.26
CA PHE A 135 -1.72 -1.54 -10.39
C PHE A 135 -1.56 -3.03 -10.58
N MET A 136 -2.66 -3.77 -10.53
CA MET A 136 -2.65 -5.22 -10.63
C MET A 136 -3.51 -5.67 -11.81
N ALA A 137 -2.96 -6.53 -12.65
CA ALA A 137 -3.68 -7.22 -13.70
C ALA A 137 -3.85 -8.70 -13.37
N GLU A 138 -5.09 -9.19 -13.45
CA GLU A 138 -5.45 -10.58 -13.29
C GLU A 138 -5.63 -11.22 -14.67
N LEU A 139 -5.04 -12.41 -14.85
CA LEU A 139 -5.04 -13.14 -16.09
C LEU A 139 -5.49 -14.59 -15.88
N ASN A 140 -6.14 -15.17 -16.89
CA ASN A 140 -6.33 -16.62 -16.97
C ASN A 140 -4.99 -17.32 -17.21
N LYS A 141 -4.91 -18.60 -16.85
CA LYS A 141 -3.70 -19.45 -17.05
C LYS A 141 -3.18 -19.51 -18.50
N THR A 142 -4.06 -19.26 -19.46
CA THR A 142 -3.73 -19.35 -20.90
C THR A 142 -3.30 -18.03 -21.52
N GLN A 143 -3.47 -16.91 -20.80
CA GLN A 143 -3.06 -15.59 -21.28
C GLN A 143 -1.56 -15.37 -21.08
N ASN A 144 -0.98 -14.51 -21.93
CA ASN A 144 0.45 -14.24 -21.92
C ASN A 144 0.83 -13.25 -20.83
N LEU A 145 1.35 -13.75 -19.70
CA LEU A 145 1.77 -12.93 -18.56
C LEU A 145 2.88 -11.92 -18.92
N ALA A 146 3.82 -12.31 -19.78
CA ALA A 146 4.91 -11.43 -20.18
C ALA A 146 4.41 -10.24 -21.04
N GLU A 147 3.48 -10.48 -21.93
CA GLU A 147 2.86 -9.42 -22.73
C GLU A 147 2.01 -8.49 -21.89
N ALA A 148 1.22 -9.03 -20.97
CA ALA A 148 0.43 -8.24 -20.03
C ALA A 148 1.32 -7.35 -19.16
N ARG A 149 2.42 -7.91 -18.60
CA ARG A 149 3.44 -7.14 -17.88
C ARG A 149 4.00 -5.99 -18.72
N LYS A 150 4.36 -6.27 -19.96
CA LYS A 150 4.93 -5.27 -20.88
C LYS A 150 3.95 -4.12 -21.09
N VAL A 151 2.69 -4.41 -21.46
CA VAL A 151 1.66 -3.40 -21.69
C VAL A 151 1.38 -2.61 -20.41
N LEU A 152 1.31 -3.25 -19.25
CA LEU A 152 1.13 -2.58 -17.96
C LEU A 152 2.23 -1.55 -17.71
N LEU A 153 3.50 -1.94 -17.87
CA LEU A 153 4.64 -1.03 -17.68
C LEU A 153 4.68 0.10 -18.72
N GLU A 154 4.39 -0.20 -19.99
CA GLU A 154 4.36 0.81 -21.06
C GLU A 154 3.29 1.88 -20.82
N GLU A 155 2.12 1.52 -20.29
CA GLU A 155 1.06 2.48 -19.95
C GLU A 155 1.40 3.32 -18.72
N LEU A 156 2.02 2.72 -17.68
CA LEU A 156 2.36 3.41 -16.45
C LEU A 156 3.57 4.35 -16.63
N GLU A 157 4.66 3.85 -17.19
CA GLU A 157 5.91 4.60 -17.33
C GLU A 157 6.00 5.38 -18.66
N GLY A 158 5.09 5.12 -19.58
CA GLY A 158 5.01 5.80 -20.88
C GLY A 158 4.33 7.17 -20.85
N LEU A 159 3.89 7.67 -19.69
CA LEU A 159 3.11 8.91 -19.57
C LEU A 159 3.84 10.18 -20.04
N GLN A 160 5.17 10.18 -20.04
CA GLN A 160 5.95 11.28 -20.61
C GLN A 160 5.83 11.32 -22.16
N LYS A 161 5.69 10.14 -22.80
CA LYS A 161 5.53 10.02 -24.27
C LYS A 161 4.07 10.16 -24.69
N LYS A 162 3.16 9.72 -23.82
CA LYS A 162 1.71 9.79 -24.02
C LYS A 162 1.07 10.49 -22.83
N PRO A 163 1.20 11.80 -22.68
CA PRO A 163 0.70 12.54 -21.53
C PRO A 163 -0.82 12.39 -21.38
N VAL A 164 -1.30 12.65 -20.18
CA VAL A 164 -2.74 12.71 -19.89
C VAL A 164 -3.34 13.89 -20.67
N THR A 165 -4.50 13.67 -21.24
CA THR A 165 -5.25 14.70 -21.97
C THR A 165 -6.21 15.46 -21.07
N GLU A 166 -6.62 16.68 -21.48
CA GLU A 166 -7.64 17.47 -20.75
C GLU A 166 -8.95 16.69 -20.58
N GLU A 167 -9.33 15.92 -21.60
CA GLU A 167 -10.56 15.13 -21.54
C GLU A 167 -10.46 13.98 -20.52
N GLU A 168 -9.31 13.31 -20.43
CA GLU A 168 -9.07 12.28 -19.42
C GLU A 168 -9.08 12.87 -18.02
N LEU A 169 -8.42 14.02 -17.81
CA LEU A 169 -8.45 14.72 -16.53
C LEU A 169 -9.88 15.14 -16.15
N LYS A 170 -10.63 15.70 -17.08
CA LYS A 170 -12.03 16.10 -16.84
C LYS A 170 -12.89 14.91 -16.42
N ARG A 171 -12.74 13.75 -17.08
CA ARG A 171 -13.49 12.54 -16.71
C ARG A 171 -13.08 12.03 -15.34
N ALA A 172 -11.78 11.95 -15.03
CA ALA A 172 -11.27 11.51 -13.75
C ALA A 172 -11.78 12.40 -12.60
N LYS A 173 -11.72 13.72 -12.78
CA LYS A 173 -12.27 14.68 -11.80
C LYS A 173 -13.76 14.45 -11.59
N ALA A 174 -14.53 14.31 -12.65
CA ALA A 174 -15.98 14.10 -12.56
C ALA A 174 -16.33 12.78 -11.84
N SER A 175 -15.58 11.70 -12.09
CA SER A 175 -15.73 10.40 -11.42
C SER A 175 -15.46 10.54 -9.93
N LEU A 176 -14.30 11.06 -9.56
CA LEU A 176 -13.87 11.21 -8.15
C LEU A 176 -14.79 12.12 -7.35
N LEU A 177 -15.18 13.27 -7.91
CA LEU A 177 -16.09 14.21 -7.24
C LEU A 177 -17.49 13.61 -7.08
N SER A 178 -18.00 12.88 -8.09
CA SER A 178 -19.26 12.15 -7.95
C SER A 178 -19.24 11.12 -6.82
N ASP A 179 -18.13 10.42 -6.64
CA ASP A 179 -18.00 9.42 -5.58
C ASP A 179 -17.87 10.07 -4.19
N ILE A 180 -17.22 11.23 -4.11
CA ILE A 180 -17.21 12.07 -2.89
C ILE A 180 -18.62 12.54 -2.55
N ASP A 181 -19.39 13.03 -3.52
CA ASP A 181 -20.79 13.48 -3.30
C ASP A 181 -21.68 12.33 -2.83
N LYS A 182 -21.54 11.13 -3.44
CA LYS A 182 -22.26 9.94 -2.96
C LYS A 182 -21.86 9.56 -1.53
N THR A 183 -20.57 9.70 -1.19
CA THR A 183 -20.07 9.45 0.15
C THR A 183 -20.64 10.41 1.17
N ILE A 184 -20.70 11.70 0.85
CA ILE A 184 -21.28 12.74 1.74
C ILE A 184 -22.77 12.47 2.01
N ASN A 185 -23.50 11.95 1.04
CA ASN A 185 -24.92 11.66 1.16
C ASN A 185 -25.23 10.31 1.84
N ASP A 186 -24.22 9.52 2.20
CA ASP A 186 -24.35 8.25 2.89
C ASP A 186 -23.62 8.31 4.24
N PRO A 187 -24.35 8.42 5.37
CA PRO A 187 -23.72 8.57 6.69
C PRO A 187 -22.74 7.46 7.06
N GLN A 188 -23.01 6.22 6.63
CA GLN A 188 -22.14 5.09 6.92
C GLN A 188 -20.82 5.19 6.13
N LYS A 189 -20.89 5.49 4.84
CA LYS A 189 -19.70 5.70 4.01
C LYS A 189 -18.89 6.91 4.46
N LEU A 190 -19.60 8.01 4.80
CA LEU A 190 -18.95 9.22 5.32
C LEU A 190 -18.20 8.93 6.63
N ALA A 191 -18.80 8.16 7.55
CA ALA A 191 -18.14 7.78 8.81
C ALA A 191 -16.84 7.00 8.55
N VAL A 192 -16.87 6.00 7.66
CA VAL A 192 -15.69 5.22 7.29
C VAL A 192 -14.64 6.15 6.66
N GLN A 193 -15.01 6.98 5.70
CA GLN A 193 -14.08 7.86 5.02
C GLN A 193 -13.46 8.93 5.93
N LEU A 194 -14.23 9.46 6.88
CA LEU A 194 -13.71 10.37 7.89
C LEU A 194 -12.77 9.65 8.85
N SER A 195 -13.02 8.37 9.19
CA SER A 195 -12.11 7.60 10.03
C SER A 195 -10.75 7.36 9.37
N GLU A 196 -10.72 7.09 8.06
CA GLU A 196 -9.49 7.01 7.27
C GLU A 196 -8.72 8.35 7.26
N SER A 197 -9.46 9.46 7.10
CA SER A 197 -8.86 10.80 7.15
C SER A 197 -8.29 11.13 8.53
N ILE A 198 -8.96 10.71 9.61
CA ILE A 198 -8.46 10.85 10.99
C ILE A 198 -7.18 10.04 11.17
N ALA A 199 -7.13 8.80 10.66
CA ALA A 199 -5.93 7.97 10.71
C ALA A 199 -4.73 8.62 9.97
N ASN A 200 -5.01 9.40 8.93
CA ASN A 200 -4.01 10.20 8.20
C ASN A 200 -3.68 11.55 8.88
N GLY A 201 -4.30 11.85 10.02
CA GLY A 201 -3.98 12.99 10.87
C GLY A 201 -5.15 13.92 11.21
N ASP A 202 -6.11 14.13 10.30
CA ASP A 202 -7.25 15.02 10.54
C ASP A 202 -8.43 14.72 9.62
N TRP A 203 -9.66 14.68 10.17
CA TRP A 203 -10.89 14.44 9.40
C TRP A 203 -11.12 15.43 8.25
N ARG A 204 -10.60 16.67 8.37
CA ARG A 204 -10.73 17.73 7.35
C ARG A 204 -9.97 17.41 6.07
N LEU A 205 -9.02 16.46 6.11
CA LEU A 205 -8.30 15.99 4.92
C LEU A 205 -9.26 15.47 3.84
N PHE A 206 -10.40 14.90 4.21
CA PHE A 206 -11.43 14.47 3.26
C PHE A 206 -11.94 15.63 2.39
N PHE A 207 -12.27 16.75 3.01
CA PHE A 207 -12.77 17.93 2.30
C PHE A 207 -11.66 18.66 1.55
N LEU A 208 -10.47 18.75 2.16
CA LEU A 208 -9.29 19.31 1.49
C LEU A 208 -8.93 18.52 0.23
N GLN A 209 -9.03 17.20 0.26
CA GLN A 209 -8.79 16.35 -0.90
C GLN A 209 -9.79 16.61 -2.02
N ARG A 210 -11.08 16.78 -1.70
CA ARG A 210 -12.12 17.22 -2.66
C ARG A 210 -11.72 18.52 -3.34
N ASP A 211 -11.38 19.54 -2.55
CA ASP A 211 -11.03 20.86 -3.06
C ASP A 211 -9.76 20.83 -3.92
N ARG A 212 -8.78 19.98 -3.57
CA ARG A 212 -7.59 19.74 -4.39
C ARG A 212 -7.96 19.08 -5.73
N ILE A 213 -8.82 18.06 -5.73
CA ILE A 213 -9.29 17.39 -6.95
C ILE A 213 -10.00 18.39 -7.87
N GLU A 214 -10.86 19.26 -7.34
CA GLU A 214 -11.52 20.30 -8.13
C GLU A 214 -10.55 21.24 -8.84
N ASN A 215 -9.41 21.54 -8.21
CA ASN A 215 -8.43 22.48 -8.71
C ASN A 215 -7.27 21.85 -9.50
N LEU A 216 -7.26 20.51 -9.71
CA LEU A 216 -6.21 19.82 -10.45
C LEU A 216 -6.05 20.34 -11.88
N LYS A 217 -4.81 20.44 -12.32
CA LYS A 217 -4.36 20.79 -13.66
C LYS A 217 -3.56 19.63 -14.26
N LEU A 218 -3.42 19.58 -15.59
CA LEU A 218 -2.60 18.57 -16.26
C LEU A 218 -1.16 18.54 -15.76
N ALA A 219 -0.60 19.70 -15.45
CA ALA A 219 0.77 19.81 -14.93
C ALA A 219 0.96 19.05 -13.62
N ASP A 220 -0.06 18.97 -12.76
CA ASP A 220 0.00 18.26 -11.48
C ASP A 220 0.11 16.75 -11.72
N LEU A 221 -0.69 16.21 -12.64
CA LEU A 221 -0.63 14.80 -13.03
C LEU A 221 0.69 14.44 -13.72
N GLN A 222 1.20 15.32 -14.55
CA GLN A 222 2.50 15.15 -15.22
C GLN A 222 3.64 15.13 -14.20
N SER A 223 3.61 16.04 -13.22
CA SER A 223 4.59 16.09 -12.13
C SER A 223 4.60 14.81 -11.31
N VAL A 224 3.42 14.35 -10.88
CA VAL A 224 3.25 13.11 -10.12
C VAL A 224 3.72 11.90 -10.92
N ALA A 225 3.33 11.78 -12.18
CA ALA A 225 3.80 10.69 -13.05
C ALA A 225 5.33 10.68 -13.19
N ALA A 226 5.93 11.85 -13.44
CA ALA A 226 7.38 11.99 -13.59
C ALA A 226 8.15 11.71 -12.28
N ASN A 227 7.57 12.04 -11.13
CA ASN A 227 8.21 11.85 -9.83
C ASN A 227 8.12 10.42 -9.33
N TYR A 228 6.99 9.73 -9.50
CA TYR A 228 6.72 8.44 -8.84
C TYR A 228 6.82 7.24 -9.78
N PHE A 229 6.41 7.35 -11.06
CA PHE A 229 6.41 6.22 -11.99
C PHE A 229 7.77 6.08 -12.69
N LYS A 230 8.76 5.68 -11.90
CA LYS A 230 10.14 5.47 -12.32
C LYS A 230 10.54 4.03 -12.06
N GLU A 231 11.39 3.48 -12.93
CA GLU A 231 11.96 2.16 -12.74
C GLU A 231 12.65 2.00 -11.38
N SER A 232 13.38 3.02 -10.92
CA SER A 232 14.06 3.00 -9.62
C SER A 232 13.11 2.94 -8.42
N ASN A 233 11.86 3.36 -8.58
CA ASN A 233 10.82 3.35 -7.54
C ASN A 233 9.83 2.18 -7.69
N ARG A 234 10.10 1.27 -8.63
CA ARG A 234 9.21 0.18 -9.00
C ARG A 234 9.49 -1.10 -8.21
N THR A 235 8.43 -1.70 -7.67
CA THR A 235 8.41 -3.11 -7.26
C THR A 235 7.43 -3.85 -8.16
N LEU A 236 7.93 -4.89 -8.84
CA LEU A 236 7.14 -5.75 -9.72
C LEU A 236 6.87 -7.08 -9.04
N GLY A 237 5.61 -7.47 -8.95
CA GLY A 237 5.17 -8.76 -8.44
C GLY A 237 4.53 -9.61 -9.53
N GLN A 238 4.84 -10.91 -9.54
CA GLN A 238 4.16 -11.87 -10.39
C GLN A 238 3.73 -13.09 -9.57
N PHE A 239 2.48 -13.53 -9.77
CA PHE A 239 2.01 -14.81 -9.26
C PHE A 239 1.82 -15.77 -10.45
N ILE A 240 2.53 -16.88 -10.41
CA ILE A 240 2.57 -17.87 -11.49
C ILE A 240 2.02 -19.18 -10.93
N PRO A 241 0.79 -19.60 -11.34
CA PRO A 241 0.20 -20.83 -10.87
C PRO A 241 1.04 -22.01 -11.34
N THR A 242 1.34 -22.93 -10.41
CA THR A 242 2.05 -24.18 -10.69
C THR A 242 1.40 -25.34 -9.95
N ALA A 243 1.26 -26.46 -10.61
CA ALA A 243 0.67 -27.68 -10.01
C ALA A 243 1.56 -28.25 -8.91
N THR A 244 2.88 -28.19 -9.12
CA THR A 244 3.86 -28.74 -8.18
C THR A 244 4.90 -27.66 -7.86
N PRO A 245 4.71 -26.91 -6.74
CA PRO A 245 5.69 -25.94 -6.31
C PRO A 245 7.01 -26.60 -5.96
N ASP A 246 8.10 -26.12 -6.57
CA ASP A 246 9.45 -26.51 -6.21
C ASP A 246 9.86 -25.75 -4.93
N ARG A 247 10.18 -26.50 -3.89
CA ARG A 247 10.58 -25.95 -2.58
C ARG A 247 11.82 -26.63 -2.07
N SER A 248 12.83 -25.86 -1.75
CA SER A 248 13.99 -26.37 -1.04
C SER A 248 13.57 -26.90 0.34
N LYS A 249 13.99 -28.13 0.66
CA LYS A 249 13.85 -28.65 2.02
C LYS A 249 15.02 -28.14 2.85
N LEU A 250 14.76 -27.16 3.68
CA LEU A 250 15.74 -26.69 4.63
C LEU A 250 15.68 -27.59 5.88
N PRO A 251 16.84 -28.11 6.37
CA PRO A 251 16.86 -28.86 7.59
C PRO A 251 16.49 -27.97 8.79
N ASP A 252 15.91 -28.57 9.80
CA ASP A 252 15.67 -27.90 11.07
C ASP A 252 16.97 -27.47 11.75
N ALA A 253 16.89 -26.47 12.63
CA ALA A 253 18.01 -26.03 13.42
C ALA A 253 18.48 -27.18 14.33
N VAL A 254 19.78 -27.42 14.37
CA VAL A 254 20.36 -28.42 15.25
C VAL A 254 20.56 -27.86 16.66
N ASP A 255 20.44 -28.72 17.67
CA ASP A 255 20.84 -28.39 19.04
C ASP A 255 22.37 -28.32 19.10
N VAL A 256 22.90 -27.11 19.05
CA VAL A 256 24.34 -26.85 19.03
C VAL A 256 25.05 -27.39 20.29
N ALA A 257 24.38 -27.31 21.43
CA ALA A 257 24.97 -27.83 22.69
C ALA A 257 25.23 -29.34 22.61
N LYS A 258 24.28 -30.10 22.05
CA LYS A 258 24.48 -31.55 21.81
C LYS A 258 25.50 -31.82 20.72
N LEU A 259 25.48 -31.01 19.65
CA LEU A 259 26.41 -31.19 18.52
C LEU A 259 27.87 -31.05 18.92
N VAL A 260 28.18 -30.15 19.87
CA VAL A 260 29.55 -29.87 20.33
C VAL A 260 29.91 -30.51 21.65
N ALA A 261 29.00 -31.26 22.30
CA ALA A 261 29.22 -31.82 23.63
C ALA A 261 30.51 -32.69 23.74
N ASP A 262 30.78 -33.47 22.70
CA ASP A 262 31.93 -34.38 22.63
C ASP A 262 33.09 -33.82 21.79
N TYR A 263 33.00 -32.59 21.31
CA TYR A 263 34.05 -32.00 20.49
C TYR A 263 35.26 -31.59 21.32
N LYS A 264 36.38 -32.28 21.10
CA LYS A 264 37.65 -32.09 21.84
C LYS A 264 38.68 -31.26 21.07
N GLY A 265 38.33 -30.69 19.93
CA GLY A 265 39.25 -29.96 19.06
C GLY A 265 40.15 -30.91 18.22
N LYS A 266 41.04 -30.33 17.45
CA LYS A 266 42.13 -31.07 16.80
C LYS A 266 43.23 -31.35 17.81
N ALA A 267 43.94 -32.45 17.65
CA ALA A 267 45.18 -32.68 18.35
C ALA A 267 46.11 -31.45 18.18
N ALA A 268 46.79 -31.07 19.27
CA ALA A 268 47.74 -29.96 19.18
C ALA A 268 48.73 -30.21 18.05
N ALA A 269 48.97 -29.19 17.24
CA ALA A 269 50.08 -29.26 16.27
C ALA A 269 51.37 -29.53 17.03
N SER A 270 52.19 -30.44 16.52
CA SER A 270 53.54 -30.64 17.09
C SER A 270 54.25 -29.29 17.18
N GLU A 271 54.92 -29.03 18.30
CA GLU A 271 55.75 -27.84 18.43
C GLU A 271 56.61 -27.70 17.15
N GLY A 272 56.54 -26.55 16.51
CA GLY A 272 57.42 -26.23 15.37
C GLY A 272 58.87 -26.21 15.84
N GLU A 273 59.80 -26.29 14.92
CA GLU A 273 61.24 -26.18 15.18
C GLU A 273 61.52 -24.91 16.03
N VAL A 274 62.33 -25.07 17.05
CA VAL A 274 62.80 -23.95 17.88
C VAL A 274 63.59 -23.01 17.00
N PHE A 275 63.15 -21.79 16.85
CA PHE A 275 63.84 -20.74 16.11
C PHE A 275 65.10 -20.37 16.91
N ASP A 276 66.25 -20.86 16.46
CA ASP A 276 67.55 -20.49 17.01
C ASP A 276 67.99 -19.19 16.34
N ILE A 277 68.29 -18.14 17.10
CA ILE A 277 68.71 -16.81 16.62
C ILE A 277 70.24 -16.79 16.50
#